data_7c30508fd51ae54f9717624b7919f3ac
#
_entry.id   7c30508fd51ae54f9717624b7919f3ac
#
_cell.length_a   1.000
_cell.length_b   1.000
_cell.length_c   1.000
_cell.angle_alpha   90.00
_cell.angle_beta   90.00
_cell.angle_gamma   90.00
#
_symmetry.space_group_name_H-M   'P 1'
#
loop_
_entity.id
_entity.type
_entity.pdbx_description
1 polymer ?
#
loop_
_entity_poly.entity_id
_entity_poly.type
_entity_poly.pdbx_seq_one_letter_code
_entity_poly.pdbx_strand_id
1 'polypeptide(L)'
;MPDIKPSVMDTRRDQMFPVLRSAEIDRLRRFGESRRYAKGDYLTRVGEPAPGLMVFLSGTARVTPHDKPDEVIVTYEPGHFLGELVQLSGRPSLTEAVALSNTEVLVISPPHLRELIVAEAETGEKIMRALILRRVGLLERNIGGPIIVGRADNRDVLRLENFLTRNGHPHQRLDPDTDPCAKTLVERFHLKPGELPIVLCPNGEMLRNPGENQLARCIGLIHALDTSKVYDVAIVGSGPAGLAAAVYATTEGLSVIVLDCRAFGRQAGASARIEK
;
A
#
# COMPACT_ATOMS: atom_id res chain seq x y z
N MET A 1 11.89 -10.98 -29.67
CA MET A 1 11.64 -11.18 -28.24
C MET A 1 11.42 -9.80 -27.66
N PRO A 2 10.33 -9.53 -26.95
CA PRO A 2 10.16 -8.23 -26.30
C PRO A 2 11.26 -8.06 -25.24
N ASP A 3 11.97 -6.94 -25.27
CA ASP A 3 12.92 -6.55 -24.22
C ASP A 3 12.16 -6.44 -22.89
N ILE A 4 12.27 -7.46 -22.06
CA ILE A 4 11.75 -7.45 -20.70
C ILE A 4 12.64 -6.47 -19.94
N LYS A 5 12.14 -5.24 -19.73
CA LYS A 5 12.83 -4.28 -18.87
C LYS A 5 13.04 -4.93 -17.49
N PRO A 6 14.26 -4.95 -16.96
CA PRO A 6 14.52 -5.54 -15.66
C PRO A 6 13.69 -4.80 -14.58
N SER A 7 13.05 -5.56 -13.70
CA SER A 7 12.23 -5.04 -12.60
C SER A 7 13.06 -4.17 -11.65
N VAL A 8 12.44 -3.19 -11.03
CA VAL A 8 13.04 -2.40 -9.94
C VAL A 8 13.52 -3.33 -8.82
N MET A 9 12.80 -4.42 -8.55
CA MET A 9 13.20 -5.43 -7.57
C MET A 9 14.52 -6.13 -7.90
N ASP A 10 14.84 -6.29 -9.19
CA ASP A 10 16.07 -6.94 -9.63
C ASP A 10 17.25 -5.97 -9.68
N THR A 11 17.00 -4.72 -10.04
CA THR A 11 18.05 -3.71 -10.26
C THR A 11 18.38 -2.87 -9.03
N ARG A 12 17.46 -2.74 -8.07
CA ARG A 12 17.61 -1.86 -6.90
C ARG A 12 17.31 -2.55 -5.56
N ARG A 13 17.53 -3.86 -5.50
CA ARG A 13 17.22 -4.67 -4.31
C ARG A 13 17.88 -4.14 -3.04
N ASP A 14 19.14 -3.74 -3.09
CA ASP A 14 19.88 -3.20 -1.94
C ASP A 14 19.30 -1.87 -1.43
N GLN A 15 18.74 -1.06 -2.33
CA GLN A 15 18.08 0.19 -1.97
C GLN A 15 16.65 -0.04 -1.47
N MET A 16 15.99 -1.13 -1.89
CA MET A 16 14.67 -1.51 -1.42
C MET A 16 14.71 -2.14 -0.03
N PHE A 17 15.77 -2.88 0.27
CA PHE A 17 15.93 -3.64 1.52
C PHE A 17 17.25 -3.30 2.21
N PRO A 18 17.48 -2.02 2.52
CA PRO A 18 18.71 -1.61 3.16
C PRO A 18 18.75 -2.12 4.60
N VAL A 19 19.97 -2.41 5.08
CA VAL A 19 20.22 -2.75 6.48
C VAL A 19 20.59 -1.48 7.24
N LEU A 20 19.95 -1.24 8.37
CA LEU A 20 20.28 -0.15 9.29
C LEU A 20 21.45 -0.59 10.20
N ARG A 21 22.39 0.32 10.38
CA ARG A 21 23.50 0.10 11.32
C ARG A 21 23.00 0.25 12.77
N SER A 22 23.67 -0.37 13.71
CA SER A 22 23.31 -0.29 15.14
C SER A 22 23.16 1.15 15.63
N ALA A 23 24.07 2.04 15.26
CA ALA A 23 23.98 3.46 15.62
C ALA A 23 22.76 4.19 15.01
N GLU A 24 22.29 3.76 13.83
CA GLU A 24 21.05 4.27 13.26
C GLU A 24 19.85 3.77 14.07
N ILE A 25 19.81 2.47 14.38
CA ILE A 25 18.74 1.85 15.19
C ILE A 25 18.65 2.51 16.58
N ASP A 26 19.77 2.77 17.23
CA ASP A 26 19.79 3.40 18.56
C ASP A 26 19.15 4.80 18.54
N ARG A 27 19.39 5.58 17.48
CA ARG A 27 18.72 6.87 17.30
C ARG A 27 17.22 6.73 17.04
N LEU A 28 16.79 5.63 16.40
CA LEU A 28 15.38 5.38 16.12
C LEU A 28 14.57 4.98 17.35
N ARG A 29 15.21 4.46 18.41
CA ARG A 29 14.52 3.97 19.62
C ARG A 29 13.64 5.03 20.28
N ARG A 30 13.98 6.31 20.18
CA ARG A 30 13.17 7.42 20.74
C ARG A 30 11.84 7.66 20.02
N PHE A 31 11.67 7.10 18.81
CA PHE A 31 10.47 7.26 18.00
C PHE A 31 9.55 6.04 18.02
N GLY A 32 9.92 4.96 18.71
CA GLY A 32 9.17 3.72 18.66
C GLY A 32 9.19 2.94 19.97
N GLU A 33 8.38 1.88 19.99
CA GLU A 33 8.26 0.97 21.11
C GLU A 33 8.67 -0.45 20.70
N SER A 34 9.36 -1.16 21.59
CA SER A 34 9.72 -2.56 21.34
C SER A 34 8.50 -3.46 21.48
N ARG A 35 8.29 -4.35 20.49
CA ARG A 35 7.27 -5.40 20.52
C ARG A 35 7.88 -6.75 20.21
N ARG A 36 7.35 -7.81 20.85
CA ARG A 36 7.78 -9.19 20.68
C ARG A 36 6.70 -10.01 20.02
N TYR A 37 7.12 -10.87 19.10
CA TYR A 37 6.29 -11.81 18.37
C TYR A 37 6.88 -13.22 18.53
N ALA A 38 6.02 -14.18 18.84
CA ALA A 38 6.42 -15.57 18.85
C ALA A 38 6.55 -16.11 17.41
N LYS A 39 7.28 -17.20 17.25
CA LYS A 39 7.33 -17.92 15.97
C LYS A 39 5.90 -18.28 15.50
N GLY A 40 5.55 -17.90 14.30
CA GLY A 40 4.24 -18.09 13.68
C GLY A 40 3.27 -16.92 13.83
N ASP A 41 3.58 -15.93 14.67
CA ASP A 41 2.75 -14.73 14.79
C ASP A 41 2.81 -13.88 13.55
N TYR A 42 1.68 -13.23 13.24
CA TYR A 42 1.60 -12.25 12.16
C TYR A 42 2.07 -10.88 12.66
N LEU A 43 3.04 -10.30 11.98
CA LEU A 43 3.45 -8.91 12.16
C LEU A 43 2.51 -7.95 11.41
N THR A 44 2.09 -8.36 10.21
CA THR A 44 1.08 -7.66 9.40
C THR A 44 0.17 -8.66 8.70
N ARG A 45 -1.09 -8.26 8.47
CA ARG A 45 -2.06 -9.03 7.69
C ARG A 45 -2.60 -8.16 6.56
N VAL A 46 -2.89 -8.79 5.42
CA VAL A 46 -3.54 -8.11 4.30
C VAL A 46 -4.90 -7.57 4.72
N GLY A 47 -5.22 -6.36 4.30
CA GLY A 47 -6.48 -5.71 4.61
C GLY A 47 -6.55 -5.06 6.00
N GLU A 48 -5.56 -5.32 6.88
CA GLU A 48 -5.47 -4.68 8.20
C GLU A 48 -4.48 -3.51 8.18
N PRO A 49 -4.75 -2.42 8.92
CA PRO A 49 -3.77 -1.36 9.10
C PRO A 49 -2.53 -1.89 9.81
N ALA A 50 -1.37 -1.69 9.23
CA ALA A 50 -0.12 -2.03 9.90
C ALA A 50 0.15 -1.06 11.06
N PRO A 51 0.70 -1.53 12.20
CA PRO A 51 0.92 -0.68 13.38
C PRO A 51 1.98 0.41 13.17
N GLY A 52 2.77 0.31 12.11
CA GLY A 52 3.80 1.28 11.75
C GLY A 52 5.00 0.62 11.06
N LEU A 53 6.08 1.37 10.92
CA LEU A 53 7.37 0.83 10.48
C LEU A 53 7.94 -0.07 11.58
N MET A 54 8.37 -1.29 11.23
CA MET A 54 8.93 -2.24 12.19
C MET A 54 10.40 -2.49 11.87
N VAL A 55 11.31 -2.04 12.73
CA VAL A 55 12.74 -2.30 12.61
C VAL A 55 13.08 -3.55 13.41
N PHE A 56 13.69 -4.55 12.78
CA PHE A 56 14.05 -5.83 13.40
C PHE A 56 15.26 -5.64 14.30
N LEU A 57 15.06 -5.93 15.60
CA LEU A 57 16.11 -5.93 16.62
C LEU A 57 16.70 -7.33 16.79
N SER A 58 15.84 -8.36 16.71
CA SER A 58 16.23 -9.77 16.75
C SER A 58 15.21 -10.64 16.04
N GLY A 59 15.58 -11.88 15.70
CA GLY A 59 14.71 -12.83 15.03
C GLY A 59 14.58 -12.56 13.54
N THR A 60 13.64 -13.28 12.89
CA THR A 60 13.44 -13.26 11.44
C THR A 60 11.96 -13.34 11.10
N ALA A 61 11.55 -12.71 9.99
CA ALA A 61 10.20 -12.83 9.45
C ALA A 61 10.23 -12.91 7.93
N ARG A 62 9.25 -13.59 7.35
CA ARG A 62 9.04 -13.61 5.90
C ARG A 62 7.84 -12.78 5.49
N VAL A 63 7.90 -12.20 4.31
CA VAL A 63 6.79 -11.50 3.67
C VAL A 63 6.35 -12.27 2.45
N THR A 64 5.05 -12.50 2.36
CA THR A 64 4.42 -13.22 1.24
C THR A 64 3.22 -12.44 0.72
N PRO A 65 2.85 -12.58 -0.57
CA PRO A 65 1.55 -12.17 -1.05
C PRO A 65 0.47 -13.03 -0.40
N HIS A 66 -0.72 -12.48 -0.18
CA HIS A 66 -1.84 -13.24 0.39
C HIS A 66 -2.33 -14.39 -0.51
N ASP A 67 -2.36 -14.13 -1.81
CA ASP A 67 -2.80 -15.08 -2.84
C ASP A 67 -1.77 -16.18 -3.17
N LYS A 68 -0.52 -15.98 -2.73
CA LYS A 68 0.61 -16.89 -2.99
C LYS A 68 1.48 -17.06 -1.74
N PRO A 69 1.01 -17.77 -0.71
CA PRO A 69 1.72 -17.89 0.57
C PRO A 69 3.08 -18.61 0.47
N ASP A 70 3.30 -19.37 -0.60
CA ASP A 70 4.57 -20.05 -0.87
C ASP A 70 5.59 -19.16 -1.60
N GLU A 71 5.16 -18.04 -2.18
CA GLU A 71 6.03 -17.08 -2.87
C GLU A 71 6.61 -16.08 -1.86
N VAL A 72 7.86 -16.28 -1.46
CA VAL A 72 8.53 -15.35 -0.54
C VAL A 72 9.01 -14.13 -1.31
N ILE A 73 8.48 -12.94 -0.95
CA ILE A 73 8.93 -11.65 -1.49
C ILE A 73 10.29 -11.30 -0.89
N VAL A 74 10.39 -11.39 0.44
CA VAL A 74 11.60 -11.08 1.21
C VAL A 74 11.56 -11.73 2.57
N THR A 75 12.74 -12.08 3.09
CA THR A 75 12.96 -12.43 4.49
C THR A 75 13.71 -11.30 5.18
N TYR A 76 13.20 -10.85 6.31
CA TYR A 76 13.81 -9.82 7.13
C TYR A 76 14.60 -10.43 8.28
N GLU A 77 15.74 -9.82 8.56
CA GLU A 77 16.70 -10.16 9.60
C GLU A 77 17.03 -8.91 10.44
N PRO A 78 17.75 -9.02 11.56
CA PRO A 78 18.14 -7.87 12.37
C PRO A 78 18.82 -6.76 11.54
N GLY A 79 18.40 -5.52 11.78
CA GLY A 79 18.83 -4.36 11.00
C GLY A 79 17.96 -4.03 9.81
N HIS A 80 17.20 -4.98 9.30
CA HIS A 80 16.17 -4.67 8.30
C HIS A 80 14.96 -4.00 8.92
N PHE A 81 14.07 -3.48 8.09
CA PHE A 81 12.78 -2.96 8.53
C PHE A 81 11.66 -3.40 7.61
N LEU A 82 10.54 -3.78 8.20
CA LEU A 82 9.28 -4.08 7.51
C LEU A 82 8.49 -2.79 7.37
N GLY A 83 7.96 -2.57 6.17
CA GLY A 83 7.09 -1.45 5.88
C GLY A 83 7.03 -1.13 4.39
N GLU A 84 5.96 -0.44 4.01
CA GLU A 84 5.78 0.14 2.69
C GLU A 84 5.17 1.55 2.81
N LEU A 85 5.03 2.26 1.69
CA LEU A 85 4.58 3.65 1.67
C LEU A 85 3.19 3.88 2.27
N VAL A 86 2.30 2.87 2.23
CA VAL A 86 0.95 2.95 2.81
C VAL A 86 0.93 3.19 4.32
N GLN A 87 2.00 2.83 5.03
CA GLN A 87 2.10 3.05 6.48
C GLN A 87 2.17 4.52 6.85
N LEU A 88 2.62 5.39 5.94
CA LEU A 88 2.57 6.84 6.13
C LEU A 88 1.15 7.39 6.09
N SER A 89 0.24 6.70 5.43
CA SER A 89 -1.16 7.10 5.24
C SER A 89 -2.16 6.29 6.07
N GLY A 90 -1.70 5.31 6.87
CA GLY A 90 -2.57 4.44 7.66
C GLY A 90 -3.44 3.48 6.83
N ARG A 91 -3.11 3.25 5.56
CA ARG A 91 -3.83 2.33 4.69
C ARG A 91 -3.57 0.87 5.07
N PRO A 92 -4.47 -0.06 4.71
CA PRO A 92 -4.28 -1.48 4.92
C PRO A 92 -3.02 -2.03 4.24
N SER A 93 -2.40 -3.03 4.87
CA SER A 93 -1.26 -3.74 4.30
C SER A 93 -1.66 -4.54 3.07
N LEU A 94 -0.76 -4.61 2.07
CA LEU A 94 -0.95 -5.39 0.85
C LEU A 94 -0.30 -6.77 0.93
N THR A 95 0.52 -7.02 1.95
CA THR A 95 1.28 -8.25 2.12
C THR A 95 1.14 -8.77 3.54
N GLU A 96 1.38 -10.06 3.71
CA GLU A 96 1.47 -10.70 5.02
C GLU A 96 2.92 -10.80 5.46
N ALA A 97 3.16 -10.58 6.76
CA ALA A 97 4.45 -10.82 7.37
C ALA A 97 4.29 -11.75 8.57
N VAL A 98 5.03 -12.86 8.57
CA VAL A 98 4.97 -13.91 9.61
C VAL A 98 6.34 -14.10 10.22
N ALA A 99 6.41 -14.15 11.55
CA ALA A 99 7.61 -14.43 12.30
C ALA A 99 8.07 -15.89 12.08
N LEU A 100 9.31 -16.09 11.65
CA LEU A 100 9.93 -17.41 11.47
C LEU A 100 10.61 -17.91 12.75
N SER A 101 10.93 -17.01 13.66
CA SER A 101 11.51 -17.26 14.98
C SER A 101 10.91 -16.29 16.00
N ASN A 102 11.24 -16.42 17.27
CA ASN A 102 10.92 -15.39 18.25
C ASN A 102 11.61 -14.09 17.81
N THR A 103 10.82 -13.06 17.57
CA THR A 103 11.25 -11.84 16.90
C THR A 103 10.94 -10.63 17.77
N GLU A 104 11.90 -9.73 17.92
CA GLU A 104 11.72 -8.44 18.57
C GLU A 104 11.91 -7.34 17.54
N VAL A 105 10.94 -6.41 17.48
CA VAL A 105 10.95 -5.27 16.56
C VAL A 105 10.70 -3.96 17.29
N LEU A 106 11.31 -2.89 16.81
CA LEU A 106 10.96 -1.53 17.19
C LEU A 106 9.84 -1.06 16.27
N VAL A 107 8.64 -0.81 16.83
CA VAL A 107 7.47 -0.34 16.08
C VAL A 107 7.40 1.17 16.16
N ILE A 108 7.47 1.83 15.00
CA ILE A 108 7.41 3.29 14.86
C ILE A 108 6.08 3.63 14.20
N SER A 109 5.18 4.26 14.95
CA SER A 109 3.84 4.62 14.47
C SER A 109 3.89 5.63 13.32
N PRO A 110 2.85 5.75 12.48
CA PRO A 110 2.83 6.71 11.37
C PRO A 110 3.12 8.16 11.77
N PRO A 111 2.60 8.70 12.89
CA PRO A 111 2.98 10.03 13.37
C PRO A 111 4.47 10.13 13.68
N HIS A 112 5.01 9.22 14.49
CA HIS A 112 6.42 9.20 14.86
C HIS A 112 7.36 8.93 13.67
N LEU A 113 6.89 8.20 12.65
CA LEU A 113 7.66 8.02 11.41
C LEU A 113 7.83 9.36 10.66
N ARG A 114 6.82 10.23 10.67
CA ARG A 114 6.96 11.58 10.08
C ARG A 114 7.95 12.43 10.84
N GLU A 115 7.89 12.40 12.18
CA GLU A 115 8.86 13.09 13.03
C GLU A 115 10.29 12.58 12.81
N LEU A 116 10.47 11.26 12.71
CA LEU A 116 11.73 10.62 12.42
C LEU A 116 12.34 11.10 11.09
N ILE A 117 11.53 11.12 10.02
CA ILE A 117 11.99 11.53 8.68
C ILE A 117 12.55 12.96 8.71
N VAL A 118 11.96 13.85 9.52
CA VAL A 118 12.44 15.23 9.68
C VAL A 118 13.67 15.30 10.57
N ALA A 119 13.68 14.57 11.70
CA ALA A 119 14.72 14.66 12.71
C ALA A 119 16.01 13.91 12.32
N GLU A 120 15.91 12.82 11.56
CA GLU A 120 17.01 11.95 11.16
C GLU A 120 17.15 11.94 9.62
N ALA A 121 17.63 13.05 9.04
CA ALA A 121 17.60 13.30 7.60
C ALA A 121 18.19 12.14 6.75
N GLU A 122 19.40 11.66 7.08
CA GLU A 122 20.04 10.57 6.31
C GLU A 122 19.28 9.24 6.43
N THR A 123 18.91 8.86 7.67
CA THR A 123 18.20 7.61 7.93
C THR A 123 16.77 7.71 7.39
N GLY A 124 16.13 8.86 7.54
CA GLY A 124 14.81 9.17 7.00
C GLY A 124 14.78 9.06 5.47
N GLU A 125 15.76 9.63 4.77
CA GLU A 125 15.89 9.48 3.30
C GLU A 125 16.05 8.02 2.89
N LYS A 126 16.92 7.27 3.58
CA LYS A 126 17.14 5.84 3.33
C LYS A 126 15.83 5.05 3.46
N ILE A 127 15.08 5.28 4.55
CA ILE A 127 13.78 4.63 4.80
C ILE A 127 12.78 5.03 3.71
N MET A 128 12.61 6.33 3.44
CA MET A 128 11.66 6.80 2.43
C MET A 128 11.94 6.25 1.05
N ARG A 129 13.20 6.23 0.63
CA ARG A 129 13.62 5.64 -0.65
C ARG A 129 13.25 4.16 -0.73
N ALA A 130 13.51 3.40 0.33
CA ALA A 130 13.13 1.99 0.40
C ALA A 130 11.62 1.78 0.31
N LEU A 131 10.81 2.56 1.04
CA LEU A 131 9.35 2.47 1.01
C LEU A 131 8.78 2.78 -0.38
N ILE A 132 9.31 3.81 -1.06
CA ILE A 132 8.91 4.17 -2.43
C ILE A 132 9.24 3.04 -3.40
N LEU A 133 10.49 2.52 -3.36
CA LEU A 133 10.92 1.45 -4.25
C LEU A 133 10.13 0.15 -4.04
N ARG A 134 9.81 -0.20 -2.79
CA ARG A 134 8.93 -1.34 -2.48
C ARG A 134 7.56 -1.18 -3.09
N ARG A 135 6.98 0.02 -2.99
CA ARG A 135 5.68 0.32 -3.61
C ARG A 135 5.73 0.16 -5.13
N VAL A 136 6.78 0.66 -5.78
CA VAL A 136 6.98 0.49 -7.23
C VAL A 136 7.10 -0.99 -7.58
N GLY A 137 7.88 -1.76 -6.82
CA GLY A 137 8.04 -3.19 -7.04
C GLY A 137 6.75 -4.01 -6.89
N LEU A 138 5.89 -3.65 -5.92
CA LEU A 138 4.56 -4.27 -5.77
C LEU A 138 3.65 -3.93 -6.96
N LEU A 139 3.68 -2.67 -7.43
CA LEU A 139 2.94 -2.22 -8.61
C LEU A 139 3.38 -2.97 -9.88
N GLU A 140 4.69 -3.11 -10.11
CA GLU A 140 5.24 -3.81 -11.28
C GLU A 140 4.85 -5.29 -11.32
N ARG A 141 4.70 -5.92 -10.16
CA ARG A 141 4.35 -7.34 -10.04
C ARG A 141 2.86 -7.59 -9.85
N ASN A 142 2.04 -6.54 -9.77
CA ASN A 142 0.62 -6.62 -9.40
C ASN A 142 0.39 -7.44 -8.12
N ILE A 143 1.29 -7.31 -7.15
CA ILE A 143 1.19 -8.04 -5.87
C ILE A 143 0.30 -7.26 -4.91
N GLY A 144 -0.67 -7.97 -4.36
CA GLY A 144 -1.63 -7.41 -3.41
C GLY A 144 -2.69 -6.54 -4.07
N GLY A 145 -3.64 -6.09 -3.27
CA GLY A 145 -4.75 -5.27 -3.74
C GLY A 145 -5.97 -6.10 -4.19
N PRO A 146 -6.99 -5.44 -4.72
CA PRO A 146 -8.22 -6.09 -5.15
C PRO A 146 -8.01 -6.90 -6.43
N ILE A 147 -8.80 -7.98 -6.55
CA ILE A 147 -8.87 -8.80 -7.75
C ILE A 147 -10.14 -8.41 -8.51
N ILE A 148 -10.00 -8.00 -9.77
CA ILE A 148 -11.11 -7.70 -10.67
C ILE A 148 -11.37 -8.94 -11.52
N VAL A 149 -12.56 -9.52 -11.42
CA VAL A 149 -12.98 -10.63 -12.29
C VAL A 149 -13.85 -10.06 -13.40
N GLY A 150 -13.36 -10.14 -14.63
CA GLY A 150 -14.06 -9.62 -15.80
C GLY A 150 -13.16 -9.55 -17.04
N ARG A 151 -13.80 -9.42 -18.21
CA ARG A 151 -13.13 -9.39 -19.51
C ARG A 151 -12.37 -8.07 -19.72
N ALA A 152 -11.24 -8.15 -20.40
CA ALA A 152 -10.40 -6.97 -20.70
C ALA A 152 -11.10 -5.89 -21.53
N ASP A 153 -12.03 -6.29 -22.40
CA ASP A 153 -12.79 -5.39 -23.28
C ASP A 153 -14.02 -4.76 -22.60
N ASN A 154 -14.32 -5.15 -21.37
CA ASN A 154 -15.44 -4.60 -20.61
C ASN A 154 -15.14 -3.19 -20.13
N ARG A 155 -16.02 -2.22 -20.47
CA ARG A 155 -15.88 -0.81 -20.11
C ARG A 155 -15.77 -0.56 -18.60
N ASP A 156 -16.50 -1.33 -17.79
CA ASP A 156 -16.48 -1.18 -16.34
C ASP A 156 -15.20 -1.76 -15.75
N VAL A 157 -14.65 -2.85 -16.32
CA VAL A 157 -13.32 -3.35 -15.95
C VAL A 157 -12.27 -2.28 -16.19
N LEU A 158 -12.24 -1.69 -17.38
CA LEU A 158 -11.29 -0.62 -17.73
C LEU A 158 -11.44 0.61 -16.82
N ARG A 159 -12.66 0.97 -16.43
CA ARG A 159 -12.93 2.05 -15.48
C ARG A 159 -12.30 1.75 -14.11
N LEU A 160 -12.48 0.54 -13.59
CA LEU A 160 -11.95 0.11 -12.30
C LEU A 160 -10.42 0.02 -12.31
N GLU A 161 -9.83 -0.58 -13.35
CA GLU A 161 -8.37 -0.68 -13.53
C GLU A 161 -7.73 0.72 -13.63
N ASN A 162 -8.33 1.62 -14.42
CA ASN A 162 -7.86 3.00 -14.53
C ASN A 162 -7.92 3.75 -13.20
N PHE A 163 -9.00 3.55 -12.42
CA PHE A 163 -9.11 4.14 -11.09
C PHE A 163 -7.99 3.65 -10.17
N LEU A 164 -7.73 2.35 -10.10
CA LEU A 164 -6.68 1.75 -9.28
C LEU A 164 -5.29 2.22 -9.71
N THR A 165 -5.02 2.20 -11.01
CA THR A 165 -3.74 2.64 -11.59
C THR A 165 -3.45 4.11 -11.26
N ARG A 166 -4.42 5.01 -11.45
CA ARG A 166 -4.27 6.45 -11.13
C ARG A 166 -4.02 6.70 -9.65
N ASN A 167 -4.55 5.85 -8.77
CA ASN A 167 -4.31 5.93 -7.34
C ASN A 167 -3.04 5.16 -6.89
N GLY A 168 -2.24 4.66 -7.85
CA GLY A 168 -1.03 3.89 -7.55
C GLY A 168 -1.32 2.63 -6.73
N HIS A 169 -2.50 2.00 -6.94
CA HIS A 169 -2.90 0.81 -6.20
C HIS A 169 -2.69 -0.44 -7.06
N PRO A 170 -1.88 -1.42 -6.62
CA PRO A 170 -1.74 -2.68 -7.34
C PRO A 170 -3.07 -3.41 -7.38
N HIS A 171 -3.33 -4.12 -8.44
CA HIS A 171 -4.52 -4.94 -8.62
C HIS A 171 -4.23 -6.07 -9.60
N GLN A 172 -5.03 -7.10 -9.55
CA GLN A 172 -4.98 -8.21 -10.48
C GLN A 172 -6.31 -8.30 -11.24
N ARG A 173 -6.24 -8.63 -12.52
CA ARG A 173 -7.42 -8.96 -13.32
C ARG A 173 -7.41 -10.43 -13.66
N LEU A 174 -8.53 -11.09 -13.44
CA LEU A 174 -8.80 -12.47 -13.85
C LEU A 174 -9.93 -12.47 -14.89
N ASP A 175 -9.64 -13.03 -16.06
CA ASP A 175 -10.61 -13.15 -17.16
C ASP A 175 -11.35 -14.48 -17.04
N PRO A 176 -12.69 -14.49 -16.87
CA PRO A 176 -13.45 -15.72 -16.68
C PRO A 176 -13.44 -16.64 -17.91
N ASP A 177 -13.10 -16.12 -19.09
CA ASP A 177 -13.02 -16.93 -20.30
C ASP A 177 -11.69 -17.71 -20.42
N THR A 178 -10.63 -17.21 -19.79
CA THR A 178 -9.26 -17.76 -19.89
C THR A 178 -8.69 -18.28 -18.60
N ASP A 179 -9.15 -17.77 -17.46
CA ASP A 179 -8.64 -18.11 -16.13
C ASP A 179 -9.54 -19.13 -15.42
N PRO A 180 -9.04 -20.35 -15.08
CA PRO A 180 -9.83 -21.37 -14.41
C PRO A 180 -10.34 -20.97 -13.02
N CYS A 181 -9.56 -20.14 -12.27
CA CYS A 181 -9.97 -19.67 -10.96
C CYS A 181 -11.15 -18.68 -11.09
N ALA A 182 -11.08 -17.74 -12.05
CA ALA A 182 -12.16 -16.83 -12.34
C ALA A 182 -13.44 -17.57 -12.77
N LYS A 183 -13.31 -18.59 -13.62
CA LYS A 183 -14.44 -19.43 -14.04
C LYS A 183 -15.10 -20.12 -12.84
N THR A 184 -14.30 -20.73 -11.96
CA THR A 184 -14.78 -21.38 -10.73
C THR A 184 -15.51 -20.37 -9.81
N LEU A 185 -15.00 -19.13 -9.68
CA LEU A 185 -15.65 -18.08 -8.90
C LEU A 185 -17.02 -17.71 -9.49
N VAL A 186 -17.09 -17.49 -10.81
CA VAL A 186 -18.34 -17.16 -11.51
C VAL A 186 -19.38 -18.27 -11.31
N GLU A 187 -19.00 -19.53 -11.46
CA GLU A 187 -19.87 -20.70 -11.27
C GLU A 187 -20.32 -20.85 -9.81
N ARG A 188 -19.40 -20.74 -8.85
CA ARG A 188 -19.69 -20.93 -7.42
C ARG A 188 -20.62 -19.86 -6.85
N PHE A 189 -20.48 -18.63 -7.31
CA PHE A 189 -21.34 -17.51 -6.88
C PHE A 189 -22.55 -17.29 -7.79
N HIS A 190 -22.78 -18.20 -8.78
CA HIS A 190 -23.88 -18.15 -9.74
C HIS A 190 -24.04 -16.79 -10.42
N LEU A 191 -22.89 -16.17 -10.78
CA LEU A 191 -22.87 -14.84 -11.37
C LEU A 191 -23.37 -14.85 -12.81
N LYS A 192 -24.30 -13.95 -13.12
CA LYS A 192 -24.77 -13.74 -14.47
C LYS A 192 -23.82 -12.83 -15.25
N PRO A 193 -23.75 -12.91 -16.58
CA PRO A 193 -22.88 -12.05 -17.38
C PRO A 193 -23.06 -10.54 -17.12
N GLY A 194 -24.27 -10.08 -16.80
CA GLY A 194 -24.56 -8.69 -16.46
C GLY A 194 -24.17 -8.25 -15.05
N GLU A 195 -23.71 -9.17 -14.21
CA GLU A 195 -23.23 -8.87 -12.85
C GLU A 195 -21.70 -8.70 -12.79
N LEU A 196 -21.00 -8.92 -13.90
CA LEU A 196 -19.58 -8.65 -14.04
C LEU A 196 -19.35 -7.18 -14.44
N PRO A 197 -18.20 -6.58 -14.03
CA PRO A 197 -17.14 -7.18 -13.23
C PRO A 197 -17.50 -7.30 -11.75
N ILE A 198 -16.94 -8.33 -11.08
CA ILE A 198 -16.88 -8.34 -9.63
C ILE A 198 -15.49 -7.94 -9.16
N VAL A 199 -15.42 -7.39 -7.95
CA VAL A 199 -14.17 -7.05 -7.28
C VAL A 199 -14.10 -7.78 -5.96
N LEU A 200 -13.04 -8.57 -5.78
CA LEU A 200 -12.70 -9.17 -4.50
C LEU A 200 -11.76 -8.22 -3.76
N CYS A 201 -12.23 -7.71 -2.64
CA CYS A 201 -11.48 -6.78 -1.81
C CYS A 201 -10.43 -7.51 -0.96
N PRO A 202 -9.33 -6.85 -0.56
CA PRO A 202 -8.32 -7.45 0.31
C PRO A 202 -8.87 -7.94 1.66
N ASN A 203 -9.97 -7.34 2.14
CA ASN A 203 -10.67 -7.76 3.37
C ASN A 203 -11.64 -8.94 3.18
N GLY A 204 -11.69 -9.54 1.97
CA GLY A 204 -12.58 -10.66 1.64
C GLY A 204 -14.00 -10.26 1.20
N GLU A 205 -14.34 -8.97 1.19
CA GLU A 205 -15.61 -8.50 0.67
C GLU A 205 -15.67 -8.64 -0.85
N MET A 206 -16.82 -9.05 -1.39
CA MET A 206 -17.06 -9.12 -2.82
C MET A 206 -18.04 -8.02 -3.24
N LEU A 207 -17.59 -7.16 -4.15
CA LEU A 207 -18.40 -6.08 -4.73
C LEU A 207 -18.81 -6.43 -6.16
N ARG A 208 -20.06 -6.18 -6.53
CA ARG A 208 -20.59 -6.40 -7.88
C ARG A 208 -20.63 -5.08 -8.62
N ASN A 209 -19.89 -4.97 -9.71
CA ASN A 209 -19.71 -3.77 -10.51
C ASN A 209 -19.68 -2.47 -9.67
N PRO A 210 -18.70 -2.35 -8.73
CA PRO A 210 -18.70 -1.23 -7.80
C PRO A 210 -18.46 0.10 -8.52
N GLY A 211 -19.04 1.16 -7.96
CA GLY A 211 -18.62 2.53 -8.27
C GLY A 211 -17.25 2.83 -7.69
N GLU A 212 -16.60 3.89 -8.18
CA GLU A 212 -15.26 4.30 -7.72
C GLU A 212 -15.20 4.55 -6.21
N ASN A 213 -16.26 5.11 -5.61
CA ASN A 213 -16.34 5.33 -4.15
C ASN A 213 -16.39 4.00 -3.35
N GLN A 214 -17.09 2.99 -3.84
CA GLN A 214 -17.14 1.68 -3.20
C GLN A 214 -15.77 1.00 -3.30
N LEU A 215 -15.15 1.05 -4.49
CA LEU A 215 -13.81 0.54 -4.71
C LEU A 215 -12.78 1.27 -3.83
N ALA A 216 -12.89 2.60 -3.70
CA ALA A 216 -12.02 3.40 -2.86
C ALA A 216 -12.11 3.01 -1.37
N ARG A 217 -13.31 2.68 -0.88
CA ARG A 217 -13.48 2.13 0.49
C ARG A 217 -12.89 0.74 0.63
N CYS A 218 -13.14 -0.13 -0.33
CA CYS A 218 -12.61 -1.50 -0.40
C CYS A 218 -11.07 -1.54 -0.24
N ILE A 219 -10.37 -0.59 -0.83
CA ILE A 219 -8.91 -0.49 -0.80
C ILE A 219 -8.37 0.50 0.26
N GLY A 220 -9.23 1.00 1.14
CA GLY A 220 -8.85 1.90 2.23
C GLY A 220 -8.41 3.30 1.78
N LEU A 221 -8.80 3.75 0.57
CA LEU A 221 -8.55 5.12 0.11
C LEU A 221 -9.47 6.15 0.78
N ILE A 222 -10.68 5.74 1.10
CA ILE A 222 -11.68 6.59 1.76
C ILE A 222 -11.91 6.02 3.16
N HIS A 223 -11.59 6.83 4.16
CA HIS A 223 -11.99 6.57 5.53
C HIS A 223 -13.36 7.21 5.80
N ALA A 224 -14.11 6.66 6.77
CA ALA A 224 -15.31 7.32 7.25
C ALA A 224 -14.91 8.71 7.77
N LEU A 225 -15.62 9.74 7.29
CA LEU A 225 -15.44 11.08 7.81
C LEU A 225 -15.86 11.10 9.28
N ASP A 226 -15.00 11.57 10.15
CA ASP A 226 -15.38 11.91 11.51
C ASP A 226 -16.22 13.19 11.46
N THR A 227 -17.54 13.02 11.45
CA THR A 227 -18.50 14.14 11.39
C THR A 227 -18.52 14.97 12.68
N SER A 228 -17.89 14.52 13.74
CA SER A 228 -17.74 15.28 15.00
C SER A 228 -16.58 16.26 14.95
N LYS A 229 -15.64 16.08 14.03
CA LYS A 229 -14.46 16.92 13.90
C LYS A 229 -14.75 18.16 13.06
N VAL A 230 -14.48 19.34 13.61
CA VAL A 230 -14.45 20.60 12.87
C VAL A 230 -13.05 20.79 12.30
N TYR A 231 -12.97 21.12 11.03
CA TYR A 231 -11.70 21.44 10.35
C TYR A 231 -11.59 22.94 10.14
N ASP A 232 -10.37 23.48 10.28
CA ASP A 232 -10.10 24.91 10.05
C ASP A 232 -10.20 25.26 8.57
N VAL A 233 -9.83 24.32 7.68
CA VAL A 233 -9.84 24.51 6.22
C VAL A 233 -10.43 23.30 5.52
N ALA A 234 -11.36 23.53 4.61
CA ALA A 234 -11.86 22.54 3.67
C ALA A 234 -11.42 22.90 2.24
N ILE A 235 -10.69 22.01 1.57
CA ILE A 235 -10.19 22.21 0.20
C ILE A 235 -10.98 21.30 -0.73
N VAL A 236 -11.62 21.87 -1.72
CA VAL A 236 -12.35 21.12 -2.75
C VAL A 236 -11.47 20.97 -3.99
N GLY A 237 -11.10 19.73 -4.26
CA GLY A 237 -10.18 19.34 -5.33
C GLY A 237 -8.77 19.03 -4.85
N SER A 238 -8.32 17.81 -5.16
CA SER A 238 -6.99 17.27 -4.83
C SER A 238 -6.01 17.35 -6.00
N GLY A 239 -6.19 18.31 -6.89
CA GLY A 239 -5.18 18.63 -7.92
C GLY A 239 -3.92 19.26 -7.31
N PRO A 240 -2.89 19.54 -8.13
CA PRO A 240 -1.62 20.09 -7.62
C PRO A 240 -1.80 21.33 -6.75
N ALA A 241 -2.67 22.26 -7.12
CA ALA A 241 -2.95 23.46 -6.35
C ALA A 241 -3.64 23.17 -5.01
N GLY A 242 -4.64 22.26 -4.98
CA GLY A 242 -5.32 21.87 -3.77
C GLY A 242 -4.40 21.12 -2.80
N LEU A 243 -3.54 20.23 -3.33
CA LEU A 243 -2.54 19.53 -2.52
C LEU A 243 -1.49 20.50 -1.96
N ALA A 244 -1.03 21.46 -2.77
CA ALA A 244 -0.12 22.51 -2.29
C ALA A 244 -0.76 23.33 -1.17
N ALA A 245 -2.01 23.79 -1.37
CA ALA A 245 -2.74 24.54 -0.34
C ALA A 245 -2.90 23.71 0.96
N ALA A 246 -3.18 22.40 0.84
CA ALA A 246 -3.26 21.52 2.01
C ALA A 246 -1.94 21.43 2.77
N VAL A 247 -0.82 21.29 2.05
CA VAL A 247 0.51 21.24 2.65
C VAL A 247 0.81 22.56 3.37
N TYR A 248 0.59 23.70 2.72
CA TYR A 248 0.84 25.00 3.37
C TYR A 248 -0.05 25.21 4.58
N ALA A 249 -1.35 24.94 4.49
CA ALA A 249 -2.25 25.10 5.63
C ALA A 249 -1.85 24.21 6.81
N THR A 250 -1.44 22.97 6.56
CA THR A 250 -0.99 22.07 7.63
C THR A 250 0.36 22.48 8.22
N THR A 251 1.26 23.11 7.46
CA THR A 251 2.51 23.64 7.98
C THR A 251 2.29 24.84 8.89
N GLU A 252 1.19 25.58 8.71
CA GLU A 252 0.74 26.65 9.61
C GLU A 252 -0.04 26.11 10.83
N GLY A 253 -0.10 24.79 11.01
CA GLY A 253 -0.76 24.16 12.15
C GLY A 253 -2.28 24.05 12.03
N LEU A 254 -2.87 24.34 10.87
CA LEU A 254 -4.30 24.23 10.65
C LEU A 254 -4.72 22.77 10.40
N SER A 255 -5.87 22.39 10.91
CA SER A 255 -6.51 21.13 10.56
C SER A 255 -7.20 21.23 9.21
N VAL A 256 -6.82 20.36 8.27
CA VAL A 256 -7.27 20.45 6.88
C VAL A 256 -8.00 19.18 6.45
N ILE A 257 -9.11 19.36 5.73
CA ILE A 257 -9.76 18.30 4.98
C ILE A 257 -9.69 18.59 3.48
N VAL A 258 -9.29 17.58 2.69
CA VAL A 258 -9.30 17.65 1.23
C VAL A 258 -10.40 16.76 0.69
N LEU A 259 -11.32 17.33 -0.08
CA LEU A 259 -12.44 16.65 -0.69
C LEU A 259 -12.23 16.54 -2.20
N ASP A 260 -12.28 15.34 -2.72
CA ASP A 260 -12.25 15.10 -4.18
C ASP A 260 -13.20 13.96 -4.56
N CYS A 261 -13.69 13.99 -5.78
CA CYS A 261 -14.57 12.95 -6.34
C CYS A 261 -13.82 11.91 -7.18
N ARG A 262 -12.50 12.05 -7.36
CA ARG A 262 -11.66 11.19 -8.21
C ARG A 262 -10.31 10.87 -7.53
N ALA A 263 -9.32 10.48 -8.33
CA ALA A 263 -7.97 10.21 -7.86
C ALA A 263 -7.23 11.48 -7.41
N PHE A 264 -6.43 11.37 -6.35
CA PHE A 264 -5.55 12.44 -5.89
C PHE A 264 -4.49 12.79 -6.95
N GLY A 265 -4.15 14.09 -7.06
CA GLY A 265 -3.17 14.58 -8.02
C GLY A 265 -3.74 14.82 -9.43
N ARG A 266 -4.94 14.33 -9.74
CA ARG A 266 -5.63 14.48 -11.04
C ARG A 266 -4.69 14.25 -12.23
N GLN A 267 -4.47 15.30 -13.08
CA GLN A 267 -3.63 15.18 -14.28
C GLN A 267 -2.16 14.86 -13.95
N ALA A 268 -1.62 15.42 -12.87
CA ALA A 268 -0.26 15.09 -12.43
C ALA A 268 -0.13 13.63 -11.99
N GLY A 269 -1.15 13.08 -11.32
CA GLY A 269 -1.20 11.65 -10.94
C GLY A 269 -1.41 10.70 -12.13
N ALA A 270 -1.94 11.20 -13.24
CA ALA A 270 -2.12 10.42 -14.47
C ALA A 270 -0.90 10.51 -15.42
N SER A 271 0.06 11.38 -15.14
CA SER A 271 1.24 11.59 -15.97
C SER A 271 2.31 10.56 -15.63
N ALA A 272 2.76 9.81 -16.64
CA ALA A 272 3.85 8.84 -16.47
C ALA A 272 5.21 9.53 -16.25
N ARG A 273 5.32 10.80 -16.67
CA ARG A 273 6.54 11.62 -16.57
C ARG A 273 6.16 13.10 -16.46
N ILE A 274 6.75 13.77 -15.48
CA ILE A 274 6.69 15.22 -15.38
C ILE A 274 8.06 15.74 -15.83
N GLU A 275 8.09 16.44 -16.95
CA GLU A 275 9.30 17.11 -17.41
C GLU A 275 9.39 18.50 -16.77
N LYS A 276 10.61 18.88 -16.36
CA LYS A 276 10.88 20.21 -15.81
C LYS A 276 10.96 21.25 -16.93
#